data_1f97867536501aadfe1718a837fec11c
#
_entry.id   1f97867536501aadfe1718a837fec11c
#
_cell.length_a   1.000
_cell.length_b   1.000
_cell.length_c   1.000
_cell.angle_alpha   90.00
_cell.angle_beta   90.00
_cell.angle_gamma   90.00
#
_symmetry.space_group_name_H-M   'P 1'
#
loop_
_entity.id
_entity.type
_entity.pdbx_description
1 polymer ?
#
loop_
_entity_poly.entity_id
_entity_poly.type
_entity_poly.pdbx_seq_one_letter_code
_entity_poly.pdbx_strand_id
1 'polypeptide(L)'
;MERLLVVEDDPQLAHLMTSALGREGYTLWLADNGLDAVQMAPQADLMLLDLGLPGLGGLEVIRELREAGWNLPILVISAQGTEEIRVRALELGADDYLTKPMSVREMVARVRALLRRSRPEQEIQVGDLRILLKRRQVYQGERLLDLSPTELELLLSLALHPGEVWSRERLLQRVWGAERGSSVDERVVDSYVALLRRKLGDGPKTPRYIATVFGQGYRLVSPQ
;
A
#
# COMPACT_ATOMS: atom_id res chain seq x y z
N MET A 1 -6.22 12.70 -0.25
CA MET A 1 -7.46 11.89 -0.18
C MET A 1 -7.59 11.21 -1.52
N GLU A 2 -7.72 9.88 -1.55
CA GLU A 2 -7.77 9.16 -2.82
C GLU A 2 -9.11 9.41 -3.54
N ARG A 3 -9.03 9.61 -4.87
CA ARG A 3 -10.17 9.86 -5.75
C ARG A 3 -10.54 8.57 -6.48
N LEU A 4 -11.75 8.09 -6.25
CA LEU A 4 -12.25 6.89 -6.90
C LEU A 4 -13.28 7.28 -7.97
N LEU A 5 -13.10 6.75 -9.17
CA LEU A 5 -14.07 6.87 -10.25
C LEU A 5 -14.95 5.62 -10.26
N VAL A 6 -16.23 5.80 -10.02
CA VAL A 6 -17.25 4.75 -10.11
C VAL A 6 -17.94 4.90 -11.46
N VAL A 7 -17.88 3.85 -12.28
CA VAL A 7 -18.47 3.80 -13.61
C VAL A 7 -19.58 2.75 -13.61
N GLU A 8 -20.83 3.20 -13.54
CA GLU A 8 -22.01 2.36 -13.35
C GLU A 8 -23.23 3.09 -13.91
N ASP A 9 -23.99 2.45 -14.80
CA ASP A 9 -25.19 3.03 -15.42
C ASP A 9 -26.46 2.83 -14.59
N ASP A 10 -26.46 1.86 -13.64
CA ASP A 10 -27.55 1.72 -12.66
C ASP A 10 -27.39 2.73 -11.52
N PRO A 11 -28.28 3.74 -11.40
CA PRO A 11 -28.14 4.79 -10.40
C PRO A 11 -28.30 4.27 -8.96
N GLN A 12 -29.01 3.17 -8.74
CA GLN A 12 -29.17 2.59 -7.40
C GLN A 12 -27.89 1.92 -6.94
N LEU A 13 -27.24 1.17 -7.84
CA LEU A 13 -25.97 0.52 -7.55
C LEU A 13 -24.84 1.54 -7.43
N ALA A 14 -24.80 2.54 -8.31
CA ALA A 14 -23.87 3.65 -8.22
C ALA A 14 -23.98 4.39 -6.86
N HIS A 15 -25.21 4.66 -6.41
CA HIS A 15 -25.45 5.28 -5.10
C HIS A 15 -24.99 4.37 -3.94
N LEU A 16 -25.26 3.08 -4.01
CA LEU A 16 -24.82 2.11 -3.01
C LEU A 16 -23.28 2.10 -2.88
N MET A 17 -22.58 2.00 -4.02
CA MET A 17 -21.11 1.96 -4.07
C MET A 17 -20.51 3.29 -3.57
N THR A 18 -20.99 4.42 -4.10
CA THR A 18 -20.48 5.74 -3.70
C THR A 18 -20.73 6.04 -2.22
N SER A 19 -21.93 5.70 -1.69
CA SER A 19 -22.23 5.87 -0.27
C SER A 19 -21.33 5.02 0.62
N ALA A 20 -21.06 3.79 0.23
CA ALA A 20 -20.19 2.89 1.00
C ALA A 20 -18.73 3.38 1.01
N LEU A 21 -18.20 3.75 -0.16
CA LEU A 21 -16.84 4.22 -0.30
C LEU A 21 -16.65 5.62 0.32
N GLY A 22 -17.65 6.49 0.27
CA GLY A 22 -17.62 7.79 0.92
C GLY A 22 -17.51 7.70 2.44
N ARG A 23 -18.14 6.69 3.09
CA ARG A 23 -17.98 6.41 4.52
C ARG A 23 -16.56 5.98 4.90
N GLU A 24 -15.81 5.46 3.94
CA GLU A 24 -14.40 5.10 4.11
C GLU A 24 -13.44 6.29 3.93
N GLY A 25 -13.98 7.47 3.61
CA GLY A 25 -13.22 8.70 3.46
C GLY A 25 -12.65 8.94 2.06
N TYR A 26 -13.10 8.23 1.03
CA TYR A 26 -12.69 8.48 -0.36
C TYR A 26 -13.45 9.65 -0.98
N THR A 27 -12.81 10.35 -1.92
CA THR A 27 -13.47 11.30 -2.82
C THR A 27 -14.04 10.53 -4.00
N LEU A 28 -15.34 10.67 -4.28
CA LEU A 28 -16.03 9.88 -5.30
C LEU A 28 -16.37 10.73 -6.52
N TRP A 29 -16.06 10.18 -7.70
CA TRP A 29 -16.54 10.66 -8.97
C TRP A 29 -17.38 9.57 -9.61
N LEU A 30 -18.38 9.98 -10.40
CA LEU A 30 -19.33 9.07 -11.03
C LEU A 30 -19.37 9.34 -12.51
N ALA A 31 -19.35 8.28 -13.31
CA ALA A 31 -19.67 8.25 -14.72
C ALA A 31 -20.72 7.15 -14.96
N ASP A 32 -21.63 7.38 -15.89
CA ASP A 32 -22.69 6.44 -16.26
C ASP A 32 -22.49 5.81 -17.65
N ASN A 33 -21.36 6.12 -18.29
CA ASN A 33 -21.00 5.62 -19.61
C ASN A 33 -19.47 5.52 -19.77
N GLY A 34 -19.02 4.75 -20.78
CA GLY A 34 -17.59 4.50 -21.00
C GLY A 34 -16.81 5.70 -21.52
N LEU A 35 -17.43 6.61 -22.28
CA LEU A 35 -16.73 7.80 -22.82
C LEU A 35 -16.34 8.75 -21.71
N ASP A 36 -17.26 9.04 -20.79
CA ASP A 36 -16.96 9.86 -19.61
C ASP A 36 -15.94 9.19 -18.70
N ALA A 37 -16.01 7.86 -18.57
CA ALA A 37 -15.03 7.08 -17.82
C ALA A 37 -13.60 7.29 -18.34
N VAL A 38 -13.38 7.21 -19.66
CA VAL A 38 -12.07 7.44 -20.27
C VAL A 38 -11.58 8.88 -20.03
N GLN A 39 -12.47 9.88 -20.16
CA GLN A 39 -12.10 11.29 -19.96
C GLN A 39 -11.74 11.61 -18.50
N MET A 40 -12.42 10.99 -17.54
CA MET A 40 -12.21 11.23 -16.11
C MET A 40 -11.07 10.38 -15.51
N ALA A 41 -10.72 9.26 -16.13
CA ALA A 41 -9.72 8.31 -15.64
C ALA A 41 -8.36 8.95 -15.28
N PRO A 42 -7.80 9.92 -16.05
CA PRO A 42 -6.50 10.51 -15.75
C PRO A 42 -6.38 11.20 -14.39
N GLN A 43 -7.51 11.55 -13.79
CA GLN A 43 -7.56 12.27 -12.52
C GLN A 43 -7.91 11.37 -11.33
N ALA A 44 -8.23 10.10 -11.56
CA ALA A 44 -8.60 9.13 -10.55
C ALA A 44 -7.39 8.32 -10.05
N ASP A 45 -7.45 7.87 -8.81
CA ASP A 45 -6.44 7.02 -8.19
C ASP A 45 -6.81 5.53 -8.31
N LEU A 46 -8.09 5.21 -8.59
CA LEU A 46 -8.63 3.88 -8.89
C LEU A 46 -9.99 4.02 -9.59
N MET A 47 -10.29 3.10 -10.50
CA MET A 47 -11.58 2.98 -11.17
C MET A 47 -12.31 1.71 -10.73
N LEU A 48 -13.61 1.83 -10.38
CA LEU A 48 -14.55 0.74 -10.30
C LEU A 48 -15.38 0.77 -11.59
N LEU A 49 -15.41 -0.32 -12.35
CA LEU A 49 -15.91 -0.33 -13.72
C LEU A 49 -16.91 -1.46 -13.94
N ASP A 50 -18.15 -1.12 -14.32
CA ASP A 50 -19.05 -2.11 -14.91
C ASP A 50 -18.66 -2.39 -16.37
N LEU A 51 -18.89 -3.61 -16.83
CA LEU A 51 -18.71 -3.99 -18.22
C LEU A 51 -19.95 -3.71 -19.08
N GLY A 52 -21.12 -3.67 -18.45
CA GLY A 52 -22.42 -3.53 -19.13
C GLY A 52 -22.83 -2.11 -19.52
N LEU A 53 -21.86 -1.21 -19.69
CA LEU A 53 -22.13 0.20 -19.97
C LEU A 53 -22.75 0.46 -21.34
N PRO A 54 -23.60 1.47 -21.48
CA PRO A 54 -24.12 1.90 -22.77
C PRO A 54 -23.02 2.57 -23.63
N GLY A 55 -23.12 2.38 -24.94
CA GLY A 55 -22.16 2.96 -25.89
C GLY A 55 -20.80 2.26 -25.87
N LEU A 56 -19.80 2.87 -25.25
CA LEU A 56 -18.47 2.27 -25.09
C LEU A 56 -18.49 1.29 -23.92
N GLY A 57 -18.40 -0.01 -24.20
CA GLY A 57 -18.43 -1.06 -23.19
C GLY A 57 -17.20 -1.09 -22.28
N GLY A 58 -17.32 -1.69 -21.09
CA GLY A 58 -16.24 -1.66 -20.11
C GLY A 58 -14.94 -2.36 -20.55
N LEU A 59 -15.01 -3.40 -21.39
CA LEU A 59 -13.80 -4.03 -21.96
C LEU A 59 -13.06 -3.08 -22.92
N GLU A 60 -13.79 -2.30 -23.71
CA GLU A 60 -13.25 -1.27 -24.59
C GLU A 60 -12.62 -0.15 -23.77
N VAL A 61 -13.24 0.29 -22.67
CA VAL A 61 -12.69 1.27 -21.72
C VAL A 61 -11.33 0.81 -21.20
N ILE A 62 -11.21 -0.46 -20.73
CA ILE A 62 -9.94 -1.01 -20.25
C ILE A 62 -8.89 -0.93 -21.35
N ARG A 63 -9.22 -1.40 -22.56
CA ARG A 63 -8.31 -1.40 -23.70
C ARG A 63 -7.80 0.00 -24.03
N GLU A 64 -8.70 0.98 -24.20
CA GLU A 64 -8.35 2.35 -24.53
C GLU A 64 -7.43 2.98 -23.50
N LEU A 65 -7.71 2.77 -22.20
CA LEU A 65 -6.87 3.29 -21.13
C LEU A 65 -5.46 2.66 -21.16
N ARG A 66 -5.35 1.36 -21.41
CA ARG A 66 -4.04 0.67 -21.46
C ARG A 66 -3.26 1.02 -22.72
N GLU A 67 -3.91 1.15 -23.87
CA GLU A 67 -3.29 1.62 -25.13
C GLU A 67 -2.79 3.08 -25.01
N ALA A 68 -3.49 3.92 -24.26
CA ALA A 68 -3.07 5.28 -23.93
C ALA A 68 -1.96 5.35 -22.85
N GLY A 69 -1.50 4.20 -22.32
CA GLY A 69 -0.42 4.12 -21.32
C GLY A 69 -0.87 4.40 -19.87
N TRP A 70 -2.17 4.49 -19.60
CA TRP A 70 -2.67 4.71 -18.25
C TRP A 70 -2.61 3.43 -17.41
N ASN A 71 -1.88 3.49 -16.28
CA ASN A 71 -1.73 2.39 -15.32
C ASN A 71 -2.65 2.54 -14.10
N LEU A 72 -3.77 3.25 -14.27
CA LEU A 72 -4.81 3.37 -13.24
C LEU A 72 -5.30 1.97 -12.82
N PRO A 73 -5.33 1.64 -11.51
CA PRO A 73 -5.93 0.39 -11.04
C PRO A 73 -7.41 0.32 -11.41
N ILE A 74 -7.84 -0.80 -11.99
CA ILE A 74 -9.22 -1.04 -12.41
C ILE A 74 -9.77 -2.26 -11.68
N LEU A 75 -10.80 -2.06 -10.85
CA LEU A 75 -11.64 -3.12 -10.30
C LEU A 75 -12.89 -3.25 -11.17
N VAL A 76 -12.98 -4.34 -11.91
CA VAL A 76 -14.21 -4.65 -12.64
C VAL A 76 -15.28 -5.17 -11.69
N ILE A 77 -16.51 -4.65 -11.81
CA ILE A 77 -17.69 -5.09 -11.05
C ILE A 77 -18.83 -5.34 -12.03
N SER A 78 -19.10 -6.60 -12.37
CA SER A 78 -20.05 -6.90 -13.42
C SER A 78 -20.93 -8.14 -13.14
N ALA A 79 -22.15 -8.14 -13.69
CA ALA A 79 -23.02 -9.29 -13.71
C ALA A 79 -22.56 -10.37 -14.73
N GLN A 80 -21.66 -10.02 -15.65
CA GLN A 80 -21.10 -10.94 -16.64
C GLN A 80 -20.04 -11.83 -15.97
N GLY A 81 -20.50 -12.90 -15.33
CA GLY A 81 -19.64 -13.75 -14.47
C GLY A 81 -19.00 -14.96 -15.15
N THR A 82 -19.06 -15.10 -16.49
CA THR A 82 -18.41 -16.24 -17.16
C THR A 82 -16.89 -16.17 -17.01
N GLU A 83 -16.25 -17.34 -16.96
CA GLU A 83 -14.78 -17.41 -16.81
C GLU A 83 -14.08 -16.70 -17.96
N GLU A 84 -14.60 -16.83 -19.19
CA GLU A 84 -14.03 -16.20 -20.38
C GLU A 84 -13.99 -14.67 -20.29
N ILE A 85 -15.11 -14.05 -19.86
CA ILE A 85 -15.17 -12.59 -19.73
C ILE A 85 -14.25 -12.09 -18.63
N ARG A 86 -14.19 -12.81 -17.51
CA ARG A 86 -13.29 -12.48 -16.40
C ARG A 86 -11.82 -12.57 -16.81
N VAL A 87 -11.45 -13.66 -17.49
CA VAL A 87 -10.08 -13.85 -18.01
C VAL A 87 -9.74 -12.75 -19.00
N ARG A 88 -10.64 -12.47 -19.95
CA ARG A 88 -10.44 -11.42 -20.95
C ARG A 88 -10.26 -10.02 -20.32
N ALA A 89 -11.06 -9.69 -19.32
CA ALA A 89 -10.92 -8.41 -18.62
C ALA A 89 -9.53 -8.28 -17.94
N LEU A 90 -9.06 -9.36 -17.29
CA LEU A 90 -7.74 -9.39 -16.65
C LEU A 90 -6.60 -9.34 -17.68
N GLU A 91 -6.71 -10.05 -18.80
CA GLU A 91 -5.74 -10.00 -19.92
C GLU A 91 -5.66 -8.63 -20.57
N LEU A 92 -6.79 -7.91 -20.67
CA LEU A 92 -6.82 -6.53 -21.15
C LEU A 92 -6.22 -5.54 -20.15
N GLY A 93 -5.96 -5.95 -18.92
CA GLY A 93 -5.29 -5.14 -17.91
C GLY A 93 -6.18 -4.65 -16.76
N ALA A 94 -7.33 -5.27 -16.51
CA ALA A 94 -8.01 -5.11 -15.23
C ALA A 94 -7.14 -5.71 -14.10
N ASP A 95 -7.11 -5.08 -12.94
CA ASP A 95 -6.29 -5.50 -11.80
C ASP A 95 -7.00 -6.49 -10.88
N ASP A 96 -8.34 -6.47 -10.87
CA ASP A 96 -9.18 -7.41 -10.14
C ASP A 96 -10.60 -7.44 -10.71
N TYR A 97 -11.36 -8.48 -10.34
CA TYR A 97 -12.72 -8.70 -10.84
C TYR A 97 -13.65 -9.13 -9.72
N LEU A 98 -14.84 -8.53 -9.65
CA LEU A 98 -15.88 -8.84 -8.68
C LEU A 98 -17.22 -9.08 -9.40
N THR A 99 -17.85 -10.23 -9.16
CA THR A 99 -19.12 -10.58 -9.81
C THR A 99 -20.30 -10.03 -9.01
N LYS A 100 -21.29 -9.43 -9.70
CA LYS A 100 -22.60 -9.07 -9.11
C LYS A 100 -23.48 -10.35 -8.97
N PRO A 101 -24.25 -10.51 -7.87
CA PRO A 101 -24.37 -9.62 -6.72
C PRO A 101 -23.11 -9.69 -5.82
N MET A 102 -22.64 -8.53 -5.38
CA MET A 102 -21.42 -8.42 -4.60
C MET A 102 -21.69 -8.03 -3.14
N SER A 103 -20.77 -8.40 -2.27
CA SER A 103 -20.71 -7.86 -0.91
C SER A 103 -20.05 -6.48 -0.91
N VAL A 104 -20.72 -5.48 -0.34
CA VAL A 104 -20.12 -4.14 -0.12
C VAL A 104 -18.80 -4.24 0.67
N ARG A 105 -18.75 -5.11 1.66
CA ARG A 105 -17.53 -5.34 2.46
C ARG A 105 -16.39 -5.90 1.61
N GLU A 106 -16.69 -6.79 0.68
CA GLU A 106 -15.69 -7.35 -0.24
C GLU A 106 -15.18 -6.28 -1.22
N MET A 107 -16.09 -5.50 -1.81
CA MET A 107 -15.73 -4.38 -2.68
C MET A 107 -14.77 -3.41 -1.99
N VAL A 108 -15.09 -2.96 -0.78
CA VAL A 108 -14.23 -2.06 0.01
C VAL A 108 -12.87 -2.70 0.29
N ALA A 109 -12.83 -3.99 0.64
CA ALA A 109 -11.57 -4.69 0.90
C ALA A 109 -10.67 -4.77 -0.35
N ARG A 110 -11.25 -5.01 -1.53
CA ARG A 110 -10.52 -5.05 -2.82
C ARG A 110 -10.01 -3.67 -3.23
N VAL A 111 -10.84 -2.63 -3.09
CA VAL A 111 -10.43 -1.23 -3.34
C VAL A 111 -9.20 -0.88 -2.47
N ARG A 112 -9.26 -1.16 -1.17
CA ARG A 112 -8.12 -0.93 -0.27
C ARG A 112 -6.87 -1.72 -0.69
N ALA A 113 -7.03 -2.95 -1.16
CA ALA A 113 -5.92 -3.79 -1.61
C ALA A 113 -5.27 -3.25 -2.88
N LEU A 114 -6.07 -2.80 -3.85
CA LEU A 114 -5.59 -2.22 -5.11
C LEU A 114 -4.89 -0.88 -4.86
N LEU A 115 -5.49 0.04 -4.11
CA LEU A 115 -4.86 1.31 -3.75
C LEU A 115 -3.53 1.11 -3.02
N ARG A 116 -3.44 0.12 -2.14
CA ARG A 116 -2.17 -0.21 -1.47
C ARG A 116 -1.10 -0.66 -2.48
N ARG A 117 -1.47 -1.39 -3.53
CA ARG A 117 -0.54 -1.85 -4.58
C ARG A 117 -0.11 -0.72 -5.51
N SER A 118 -1.01 0.19 -5.88
CA SER A 118 -0.76 1.27 -6.82
C SER A 118 0.01 2.46 -6.24
N ARG A 119 0.02 2.62 -4.90
CA ARG A 119 0.83 3.68 -4.29
C ARG A 119 2.30 3.49 -4.66
N PRO A 120 3.03 4.55 -4.98
CA PRO A 120 4.46 4.44 -5.21
C PRO A 120 5.15 3.78 -4.01
N GLU A 121 6.21 3.04 -4.27
CA GLU A 121 7.04 2.48 -3.20
C GLU A 121 7.54 3.63 -2.33
N GLN A 122 7.20 3.59 -1.05
CA GLN A 122 7.80 4.51 -0.10
C GLN A 122 9.20 4.00 0.22
N GLU A 123 10.18 4.73 -0.24
CA GLU A 123 11.58 4.46 0.01
C GLU A 123 12.12 5.47 1.02
N ILE A 124 12.81 4.95 2.03
CA ILE A 124 13.60 5.75 2.95
C ILE A 124 15.06 5.46 2.67
N GLN A 125 15.80 6.51 2.35
CA GLN A 125 17.23 6.39 2.09
C GLN A 125 18.03 7.06 3.22
N VAL A 126 19.02 6.32 3.76
CA VAL A 126 19.98 6.81 4.75
C VAL A 126 21.36 6.37 4.31
N GLY A 127 22.12 7.28 3.70
CA GLY A 127 23.37 6.94 3.04
C GLY A 127 23.16 5.94 1.90
N ASP A 128 23.82 4.79 1.95
CA ASP A 128 23.65 3.67 1.01
C ASP A 128 22.57 2.65 1.43
N LEU A 129 21.86 2.91 2.54
CA LEU A 129 20.75 2.07 3.00
C LEU A 129 19.44 2.53 2.36
N ARG A 130 18.79 1.64 1.62
CA ARG A 130 17.47 1.84 1.00
C ARG A 130 16.45 0.92 1.65
N ILE A 131 15.40 1.49 2.23
CA ILE A 131 14.34 0.78 2.94
C ILE A 131 13.06 0.92 2.14
N LEU A 132 12.60 -0.17 1.52
CA LEU A 132 11.37 -0.25 0.73
C LEU A 132 10.22 -0.67 1.65
N LEU A 133 9.44 0.29 2.11
CA LEU A 133 8.45 0.08 3.18
C LEU A 133 7.35 -0.92 2.80
N LYS A 134 6.85 -0.86 1.56
CA LYS A 134 5.79 -1.78 1.08
C LYS A 134 6.28 -3.19 0.87
N ARG A 135 7.44 -3.33 0.24
CA ARG A 135 8.06 -4.64 -0.03
C ARG A 135 8.65 -5.26 1.22
N ARG A 136 8.80 -4.45 2.28
CA ARG A 136 9.50 -4.87 3.51
C ARG A 136 10.90 -5.41 3.21
N GLN A 137 11.60 -4.73 2.29
CA GLN A 137 12.94 -5.07 1.84
C GLN A 137 13.91 -3.96 2.21
N VAL A 138 15.13 -4.34 2.53
CA VAL A 138 16.21 -3.41 2.88
C VAL A 138 17.43 -3.74 2.05
N TYR A 139 17.95 -2.74 1.37
CA TYR A 139 19.16 -2.85 0.57
C TYR A 139 20.25 -1.99 1.17
N GLN A 140 21.49 -2.46 1.07
CA GLN A 140 22.69 -1.68 1.31
C GLN A 140 23.52 -1.62 0.02
N GLY A 141 23.51 -0.47 -0.65
CA GLY A 141 23.88 -0.39 -2.07
C GLY A 141 22.95 -1.29 -2.89
N GLU A 142 23.54 -2.21 -3.68
CA GLU A 142 22.81 -3.19 -4.48
C GLU A 142 22.49 -4.50 -3.74
N ARG A 143 23.00 -4.67 -2.52
CA ARG A 143 22.86 -5.91 -1.75
C ARG A 143 21.57 -5.90 -0.95
N LEU A 144 20.68 -6.86 -1.21
CA LEU A 144 19.53 -7.17 -0.34
C LEU A 144 20.04 -7.74 0.99
N LEU A 145 19.62 -7.14 2.10
CA LEU A 145 19.97 -7.60 3.44
C LEU A 145 19.02 -8.69 3.91
N ASP A 146 19.58 -9.78 4.42
CA ASP A 146 18.82 -10.85 5.07
C ASP A 146 18.56 -10.48 6.54
N LEU A 147 17.41 -9.89 6.79
CA LEU A 147 16.96 -9.51 8.14
C LEU A 147 15.88 -10.49 8.62
N SER A 148 15.99 -10.91 9.88
CA SER A 148 14.88 -11.64 10.52
C SER A 148 13.64 -10.74 10.63
N PRO A 149 12.43 -11.31 10.78
CA PRO A 149 11.21 -10.51 10.93
C PRO A 149 11.28 -9.46 12.04
N THR A 150 11.91 -9.80 13.17
CA THR A 150 12.08 -8.88 14.32
C THR A 150 13.09 -7.75 14.03
N GLU A 151 14.22 -8.07 13.40
CA GLU A 151 15.22 -7.08 12.99
C GLU A 151 14.63 -6.10 11.96
N LEU A 152 13.87 -6.62 11.01
CA LEU A 152 13.19 -5.80 10.02
C LEU A 152 12.15 -4.89 10.66
N GLU A 153 11.31 -5.40 11.57
CA GLU A 153 10.28 -4.59 12.24
C GLU A 153 10.91 -3.50 13.10
N LEU A 154 12.03 -3.81 13.78
CA LEU A 154 12.80 -2.83 14.55
C LEU A 154 13.34 -1.71 13.64
N LEU A 155 13.95 -2.06 12.50
CA LEU A 155 14.46 -1.08 11.54
C LEU A 155 13.33 -0.23 10.93
N LEU A 156 12.22 -0.86 10.53
CA LEU A 156 11.04 -0.17 9.99
C LEU A 156 10.45 0.81 11.01
N SER A 157 10.38 0.42 12.29
CA SER A 157 9.88 1.30 13.36
C SER A 157 10.71 2.59 13.48
N LEU A 158 12.04 2.47 13.40
CA LEU A 158 12.95 3.62 13.43
C LEU A 158 12.89 4.43 12.12
N ALA A 159 12.65 3.76 10.98
CA ALA A 159 12.67 4.38 9.66
C ALA A 159 11.41 5.19 9.35
N LEU A 160 10.27 4.85 9.94
CA LEU A 160 9.02 5.61 9.75
C LEU A 160 9.12 7.05 10.26
N HIS A 161 10.00 7.31 11.21
CA HIS A 161 10.23 8.63 11.80
C HIS A 161 11.75 8.90 11.94
N PRO A 162 12.46 9.16 10.83
CA PRO A 162 13.90 9.40 10.85
C PRO A 162 14.25 10.59 11.75
N GLY A 163 15.27 10.43 12.59
CA GLY A 163 15.69 11.46 13.54
C GLY A 163 14.92 11.48 14.87
N GLU A 164 13.71 10.92 14.94
CA GLU A 164 12.95 10.79 16.19
C GLU A 164 13.61 9.77 17.11
N VAL A 165 13.68 10.10 18.40
CA VAL A 165 14.21 9.17 19.41
C VAL A 165 13.09 8.26 19.89
N TRP A 166 13.32 6.96 19.78
CA TRP A 166 12.42 5.92 20.28
C TRP A 166 12.97 5.35 21.59
N SER A 167 12.18 5.39 22.66
CA SER A 167 12.56 4.73 23.92
C SER A 167 12.58 3.22 23.74
N ARG A 168 13.32 2.52 24.60
CA ARG A 168 13.35 1.05 24.63
C ARG A 168 11.98 0.45 24.85
N GLU A 169 11.23 1.01 25.78
CA GLU A 169 9.87 0.62 26.07
C GLU A 169 8.96 0.76 24.83
N ARG A 170 9.00 1.91 24.13
CA ARG A 170 8.20 2.14 22.91
C ARG A 170 8.57 1.17 21.80
N LEU A 171 9.86 0.88 21.60
CA LEU A 171 10.32 -0.13 20.63
C LEU A 171 9.87 -1.53 21.02
N LEU A 172 9.96 -1.88 22.32
CA LEU A 172 9.51 -3.16 22.83
C LEU A 172 8.02 -3.38 22.55
N GLN A 173 7.18 -2.44 22.91
CA GLN A 173 5.75 -2.49 22.67
C GLN A 173 5.41 -2.59 21.16
N ARG A 174 6.12 -1.83 20.32
CA ARG A 174 5.89 -1.80 18.87
C ARG A 174 6.26 -3.11 18.18
N VAL A 175 7.41 -3.69 18.54
CA VAL A 175 8.01 -4.84 17.85
C VAL A 175 7.51 -6.18 18.41
N TRP A 176 7.31 -6.27 19.73
CA TRP A 176 6.91 -7.52 20.41
C TRP A 176 5.45 -7.53 20.87
N GLY A 177 4.75 -6.39 20.82
CA GLY A 177 3.35 -6.24 21.24
C GLY A 177 3.18 -5.96 22.72
N ALA A 178 2.06 -5.31 23.08
CA ALA A 178 1.79 -4.88 24.47
C ALA A 178 1.72 -6.04 25.47
N GLU A 179 1.15 -7.20 25.06
CA GLU A 179 0.98 -8.36 25.96
C GLU A 179 2.31 -9.09 26.23
N ARG A 180 3.19 -9.18 25.24
CA ARG A 180 4.52 -9.80 25.39
C ARG A 180 5.56 -8.81 25.94
N GLY A 181 5.39 -7.52 25.66
CA GLY A 181 6.28 -6.47 26.12
C GLY A 181 6.29 -6.31 27.66
N SER A 182 5.19 -6.64 28.35
CA SER A 182 5.15 -6.59 29.82
C SER A 182 5.89 -7.73 30.53
N SER A 183 6.25 -8.80 29.81
CA SER A 183 7.00 -9.96 30.35
C SER A 183 8.45 -10.06 29.84
N VAL A 184 8.86 -9.19 28.91
CA VAL A 184 10.19 -9.21 28.28
C VAL A 184 10.99 -7.99 28.75
N ASP A 185 12.24 -8.22 29.17
CA ASP A 185 13.18 -7.16 29.57
C ASP A 185 13.50 -6.23 28.38
N GLU A 186 13.49 -4.92 28.60
CA GLU A 186 13.88 -3.90 27.61
C GLU A 186 15.29 -4.13 27.02
N ARG A 187 16.16 -4.85 27.72
CA ARG A 187 17.49 -5.24 27.24
C ARG A 187 17.44 -6.10 25.97
N VAL A 188 16.30 -6.73 25.68
CA VAL A 188 16.13 -7.45 24.39
C VAL A 188 16.26 -6.49 23.21
N VAL A 189 15.78 -5.24 23.34
CA VAL A 189 15.92 -4.21 22.31
C VAL A 189 17.39 -3.92 22.02
N ASP A 190 18.21 -3.78 23.06
CA ASP A 190 19.66 -3.55 22.91
C ASP A 190 20.34 -4.69 22.17
N SER A 191 19.94 -5.93 22.44
CA SER A 191 20.46 -7.12 21.77
C SER A 191 20.11 -7.13 20.27
N TYR A 192 18.87 -6.80 19.92
CA TYR A 192 18.45 -6.74 18.52
C TYR A 192 19.05 -5.53 17.78
N VAL A 193 19.23 -4.39 18.43
CA VAL A 193 19.96 -3.26 17.86
C VAL A 193 21.41 -3.65 17.58
N ALA A 194 22.07 -4.40 18.48
CA ALA A 194 23.43 -4.89 18.26
C ALA A 194 23.52 -5.87 17.08
N LEU A 195 22.53 -6.79 16.95
CA LEU A 195 22.43 -7.72 15.81
C LEU A 195 22.24 -6.96 14.51
N LEU A 196 21.31 -6.01 14.49
CA LEU A 196 21.00 -5.19 13.32
C LEU A 196 22.22 -4.36 12.89
N ARG A 197 22.90 -3.68 13.83
CA ARG A 197 24.14 -2.95 13.55
C ARG A 197 25.20 -3.84 12.92
N ARG A 198 25.37 -5.05 13.42
CA ARG A 198 26.35 -6.01 12.85
C ARG A 198 26.04 -6.34 11.40
N LYS A 199 24.76 -6.55 11.05
CA LYS A 199 24.33 -6.82 9.67
C LYS A 199 24.48 -5.61 8.76
N LEU A 200 24.29 -4.41 9.29
CA LEU A 200 24.45 -3.14 8.58
C LEU A 200 25.92 -2.68 8.48
N GLY A 201 26.85 -3.35 9.17
CA GLY A 201 28.22 -2.85 9.30
C GLY A 201 28.30 -1.50 10.05
N ASP A 202 27.38 -1.27 10.98
CA ASP A 202 27.24 -0.04 11.75
C ASP A 202 27.88 -0.17 13.14
N GLY A 203 28.34 0.92 13.70
CA GLY A 203 29.01 0.95 15.00
C GLY A 203 28.40 1.96 15.97
N PRO A 204 28.40 1.66 17.29
CA PRO A 204 27.78 2.54 18.28
C PRO A 204 28.54 3.87 18.49
N LYS A 205 29.84 3.91 18.18
CA LYS A 205 30.68 5.11 18.37
C LYS A 205 30.55 6.12 17.25
N THR A 206 30.45 5.65 16.04
CA THR A 206 30.28 6.46 14.81
C THR A 206 29.12 5.90 13.99
N PRO A 207 27.86 6.11 14.43
CA PRO A 207 26.72 5.48 13.80
C PRO A 207 26.45 6.08 12.42
N ARG A 208 26.37 5.21 11.40
CA ARG A 208 25.96 5.58 10.05
C ARG A 208 24.45 5.53 9.91
N TYR A 209 23.78 4.59 10.59
CA TYR A 209 22.36 4.33 10.45
C TYR A 209 21.60 4.43 11.78
N ILE A 210 22.07 3.77 12.83
CA ILE A 210 21.35 3.72 14.12
C ILE A 210 22.18 4.38 15.20
N ALA A 211 21.75 5.57 15.64
CA ALA A 211 22.37 6.29 16.73
C ALA A 211 21.77 5.87 18.09
N THR A 212 22.63 5.74 19.11
CA THR A 212 22.22 5.61 20.51
C THR A 212 22.09 7.01 21.10
N VAL A 213 20.93 7.31 21.69
CA VAL A 213 20.73 8.51 22.52
C VAL A 213 20.77 8.05 23.98
N PHE A 214 21.87 8.33 24.66
CA PHE A 214 22.10 7.85 26.01
C PHE A 214 20.98 8.26 26.97
N GLY A 215 20.51 7.32 27.78
CA GLY A 215 19.39 7.52 28.71
C GLY A 215 18.01 7.62 28.06
N GLN A 216 17.90 7.69 26.71
CA GLN A 216 16.61 7.86 26.01
C GLN A 216 16.26 6.68 25.11
N GLY A 217 17.21 6.13 24.33
CA GLY A 217 16.93 5.02 23.41
C GLY A 217 17.72 5.09 22.11
N TYR A 218 17.01 4.89 20.97
CA TYR A 218 17.60 4.78 19.64
C TYR A 218 16.88 5.65 18.63
N ARG A 219 17.59 6.07 17.58
CA ARG A 219 17.00 6.74 16.43
C ARG A 219 17.68 6.31 15.14
N LEU A 220 16.96 6.34 14.03
CA LEU A 220 17.60 6.30 12.72
C LEU A 220 18.24 7.67 12.45
N VAL A 221 19.46 7.67 11.91
CA VAL A 221 20.14 8.90 11.49
C VAL A 221 19.31 9.56 10.39
N SER A 222 19.09 10.86 10.49
CA SER A 222 18.31 11.57 9.47
C SER A 222 18.99 11.49 8.10
N PRO A 223 18.24 11.31 7.02
CA PRO A 223 18.79 11.48 5.68
C PRO A 223 19.40 12.88 5.54
N GLN A 224 20.58 12.98 4.96
CA GLN A 224 21.17 14.25 4.54
C GLN A 224 20.70 14.62 3.16
#